data_0aa6fea2d6c5bb70c602508b82227a55
#
_entry.id   0aa6fea2d6c5bb70c602508b82227a55
#
_cell.length_a   1.000
_cell.length_b   1.000
_cell.length_c   1.000
_cell.angle_alpha   90.00
_cell.angle_beta   90.00
_cell.angle_gamma   90.00
#
_symmetry.space_group_name_H-M   'P 1'
#
loop_
_entity.id
_entity.type
_entity.pdbx_description
1 polymer ?
#
loop_
_entity_poly.entity_id
_entity_poly.type
_entity_poly.pdbx_seq_one_letter_code
_entity_poly.pdbx_strand_id
1 'polypeptide(L)'
;MIGTKKEIIDYLLDKPNNKKYEIKEKRNKRSLNANSYMWELCTQIAEVLGSSKDEIYLLELKKYGQTMLIPVPKDKKPDGYFKYYEFEGRRKLNGVIVDFYKVYKGSSDYDTKEMSILIDGVVSDCKELKIPTLDDIKISQLKSNWG
;
A
#
# COMPACT_ATOMS: atom_id res chain seq x y z
N MET A 1 -19.04 13.46 16.46
CA MET A 1 -18.50 14.78 16.14
C MET A 1 -17.08 14.67 15.59
N ILE A 2 -16.77 15.43 14.57
CA ILE A 2 -15.42 15.51 13.99
C ILE A 2 -15.02 16.98 13.99
N GLY A 3 -13.79 17.27 14.45
CA GLY A 3 -13.29 18.62 14.47
C GLY A 3 -11.87 18.73 14.97
N THR A 4 -11.35 19.96 15.00
CA THR A 4 -10.03 20.26 15.57
C THR A 4 -10.05 20.07 17.09
N LYS A 5 -8.86 20.05 17.71
CA LYS A 5 -8.75 19.97 19.17
C LYS A 5 -9.62 21.00 19.87
N LYS A 6 -9.60 22.27 19.41
CA LYS A 6 -10.38 23.35 19.99
C LYS A 6 -11.89 23.10 19.86
N GLU A 7 -12.34 22.72 18.68
CA GLU A 7 -13.77 22.43 18.42
C GLU A 7 -14.28 21.28 19.29
N ILE A 8 -13.47 20.23 19.46
CA ILE A 8 -13.83 19.09 20.28
C ILE A 8 -13.89 19.48 21.77
N ILE A 9 -12.95 20.28 22.25
CA ILE A 9 -12.96 20.78 23.63
C ILE A 9 -14.20 21.63 23.88
N ASP A 10 -14.53 22.57 22.99
CA ASP A 10 -15.69 23.43 23.12
C ASP A 10 -16.98 22.61 23.12
N TYR A 11 -17.08 21.60 22.28
CA TYR A 11 -18.22 20.69 22.26
C TYR A 11 -18.37 19.91 23.57
N LEU A 12 -17.27 19.40 24.15
CA LEU A 12 -17.30 18.59 25.36
C LEU A 12 -17.60 19.40 26.62
N LEU A 13 -17.30 20.71 26.64
CA LEU A 13 -17.58 21.59 27.78
C LEU A 13 -19.08 21.67 28.12
N ASP A 14 -19.94 21.53 27.12
CA ASP A 14 -21.40 21.57 27.28
C ASP A 14 -22.02 20.20 27.58
N LYS A 15 -21.22 19.15 27.73
CA LYS A 15 -21.71 17.79 27.93
C LYS A 15 -21.67 17.38 29.40
N PRO A 16 -22.58 16.47 29.83
CA PRO A 16 -22.60 15.99 31.21
C PRO A 16 -21.29 15.30 31.62
N ASN A 17 -20.82 15.55 32.83
CA ASN A 17 -19.59 14.95 33.34
C ASN A 17 -19.75 13.47 33.76
N ASN A 18 -20.97 12.99 33.89
CA ASN A 18 -21.25 11.63 34.33
C ASN A 18 -21.32 10.61 33.21
N LYS A 19 -21.09 11.02 31.95
CA LYS A 19 -21.07 10.15 30.78
C LYS A 19 -19.64 9.92 30.34
N LYS A 20 -19.39 8.76 29.73
CA LYS A 20 -18.10 8.42 29.14
C LYS A 20 -18.08 8.84 27.68
N TYR A 21 -16.96 9.36 27.23
CA TYR A 21 -16.76 9.82 25.85
C TYR A 21 -15.54 9.13 25.26
N GLU A 22 -15.61 8.77 23.99
CA GLU A 22 -14.49 8.22 23.25
C GLU A 22 -13.98 9.25 22.24
N ILE A 23 -12.67 9.51 22.26
CA ILE A 23 -12.02 10.42 21.34
C ILE A 23 -10.97 9.64 20.56
N LYS A 24 -11.07 9.66 19.22
CA LYS A 24 -10.10 9.03 18.33
C LYS A 24 -9.59 10.07 17.33
N GLU A 25 -8.29 9.99 17.05
CA GLU A 25 -7.72 10.79 15.97
C GLU A 25 -8.26 10.29 14.64
N LYS A 26 -8.83 11.21 13.85
CA LYS A 26 -9.32 10.88 12.51
C LYS A 26 -8.15 10.80 11.55
N ARG A 27 -7.94 9.61 10.97
CA ARG A 27 -6.96 9.44 9.90
C ARG A 27 -7.56 9.92 8.58
N ASN A 28 -6.72 10.57 7.78
CA ASN A 28 -7.11 10.98 6.43
C ASN A 28 -7.33 9.75 5.54
N LYS A 29 -8.51 9.65 4.92
CA LYS A 29 -8.83 8.58 3.97
C LYS A 29 -8.19 8.77 2.59
N ARG A 30 -7.39 9.82 2.38
CA ARG A 30 -6.77 10.14 1.10
C ARG A 30 -5.85 9.04 0.59
N SER A 31 -5.15 8.37 1.50
CA SER A 31 -4.31 7.23 1.18
C SER A 31 -5.10 6.09 0.52
N LEU A 32 -6.34 5.86 0.97
CA LEU A 32 -7.21 4.86 0.37
C LEU A 32 -7.62 5.23 -1.06
N ASN A 33 -7.81 6.52 -1.34
CA ASN A 33 -8.16 6.98 -2.68
C ASN A 33 -7.05 6.70 -3.69
N ALA A 34 -5.81 7.00 -3.34
CA ALA A 34 -4.66 6.69 -4.18
C ALA A 34 -4.49 5.19 -4.40
N ASN A 35 -4.60 4.42 -3.33
CA ASN A 35 -4.51 2.97 -3.41
C ASN A 35 -5.66 2.37 -4.24
N SER A 36 -6.86 2.89 -4.09
CA SER A 36 -8.04 2.46 -4.86
C SER A 36 -7.86 2.74 -6.36
N TYR A 37 -7.30 3.89 -6.70
CA TYR A 37 -7.00 4.23 -8.09
C TYR A 37 -5.97 3.27 -8.70
N MET A 38 -4.92 2.97 -7.96
CA MET A 38 -3.91 1.99 -8.40
C MET A 38 -4.57 0.63 -8.67
N TRP A 39 -5.46 0.16 -7.80
CA TRP A 39 -6.19 -1.09 -8.00
C TRP A 39 -7.13 -1.04 -9.22
N GLU A 40 -7.77 0.09 -9.44
CA GLU A 40 -8.59 0.31 -10.63
C GLU A 40 -7.77 0.17 -11.91
N LEU A 41 -6.59 0.77 -11.94
CA LEU A 41 -5.68 0.64 -13.09
C LEU A 41 -5.22 -0.80 -13.28
N CYS A 42 -4.90 -1.52 -12.20
CA CYS A 42 -4.55 -2.94 -12.26
C CYS A 42 -5.70 -3.77 -12.85
N THR A 43 -6.94 -3.45 -12.50
CA THR A 43 -8.12 -4.12 -13.06
C THR A 43 -8.22 -3.89 -14.56
N GLN A 44 -8.00 -2.67 -15.03
CA GLN A 44 -8.04 -2.34 -16.46
C GLN A 44 -6.90 -3.02 -17.24
N ILE A 45 -5.70 -3.07 -16.67
CA ILE A 45 -4.59 -3.80 -17.28
C ILE A 45 -4.93 -5.29 -17.39
N ALA A 46 -5.50 -5.86 -16.33
CA ALA A 46 -5.91 -7.26 -16.31
C ALA A 46 -6.92 -7.58 -17.42
N GLU A 47 -7.89 -6.70 -17.65
CA GLU A 47 -8.87 -6.85 -18.73
C GLU A 47 -8.20 -6.88 -20.10
N VAL A 48 -7.24 -5.98 -20.35
CA VAL A 48 -6.51 -5.92 -21.61
C VAL A 48 -5.65 -7.15 -21.84
N LEU A 49 -4.98 -7.65 -20.79
CA LEU A 49 -4.04 -8.76 -20.88
C LEU A 49 -4.69 -10.14 -20.66
N GLY A 50 -5.97 -10.21 -20.32
CA GLY A 50 -6.64 -11.47 -20.05
C GLY A 50 -6.15 -12.12 -18.74
N SER A 51 -5.88 -11.32 -17.74
CA SER A 51 -5.36 -11.75 -16.44
C SER A 51 -6.29 -11.32 -15.30
N SER A 52 -5.91 -11.57 -14.05
CA SER A 52 -6.66 -11.10 -12.88
C SER A 52 -6.00 -9.84 -12.31
N LYS A 53 -6.79 -9.01 -11.62
CA LYS A 53 -6.28 -7.82 -10.96
C LYS A 53 -5.19 -8.17 -9.92
N ASP A 54 -5.33 -9.30 -9.23
CA ASP A 54 -4.35 -9.72 -8.23
C ASP A 54 -3.01 -10.11 -8.86
N GLU A 55 -3.03 -10.77 -10.01
CA GLU A 55 -1.82 -11.08 -10.76
C GLU A 55 -1.12 -9.83 -11.26
N ILE A 56 -1.88 -8.87 -11.78
CA ILE A 56 -1.33 -7.59 -12.23
C ILE A 56 -0.77 -6.80 -11.05
N TYR A 57 -1.50 -6.75 -9.93
CA TYR A 57 -1.01 -6.08 -8.73
C TYR A 57 0.35 -6.63 -8.27
N LEU A 58 0.48 -7.95 -8.21
CA LEU A 58 1.76 -8.56 -7.85
C LEU A 58 2.85 -8.24 -8.88
N LEU A 59 2.52 -8.26 -10.16
CA LEU A 59 3.46 -7.88 -11.21
C LEU A 59 3.95 -6.44 -11.03
N GLU A 60 3.04 -5.50 -10.74
CA GLU A 60 3.40 -4.10 -10.51
C GLU A 60 4.22 -3.91 -9.24
N LEU A 61 3.92 -4.66 -8.18
CA LEU A 61 4.75 -4.65 -6.97
C LEU A 61 6.17 -5.15 -7.25
N LYS A 62 6.32 -6.16 -8.10
CA LYS A 62 7.64 -6.66 -8.50
C LYS A 62 8.44 -5.64 -9.30
N LYS A 63 7.77 -4.84 -10.12
CA LYS A 63 8.40 -3.82 -10.98
C LYS A 63 8.70 -2.53 -10.23
N TYR A 64 7.77 -2.03 -9.43
CA TYR A 64 7.81 -0.69 -8.85
C TYR A 64 7.65 -0.65 -7.35
N GLY A 65 7.34 -1.76 -6.71
CA GLY A 65 7.03 -1.83 -5.29
C GLY A 65 8.24 -1.90 -4.39
N GLN A 66 7.98 -1.90 -3.10
CA GLN A 66 8.99 -1.97 -2.05
C GLN A 66 9.25 -3.43 -1.67
N THR A 67 10.51 -3.79 -1.62
CA THR A 67 10.95 -5.16 -1.31
C THR A 67 11.94 -5.18 -0.17
N MET A 68 12.03 -6.34 0.50
CA MET A 68 12.98 -6.57 1.56
C MET A 68 13.44 -8.02 1.51
N LEU A 69 14.72 -8.26 1.77
CA LEU A 69 15.27 -9.60 1.87
C LEU A 69 15.28 -10.02 3.34
N ILE A 70 14.64 -11.13 3.67
CA ILE A 70 14.57 -11.62 5.04
C ILE A 70 15.11 -13.06 5.16
N PRO A 71 15.87 -13.37 6.23
CA PRO A 71 16.25 -14.73 6.54
C PRO A 71 15.16 -15.39 7.39
N VAL A 72 14.85 -16.65 7.07
CA VAL A 72 13.98 -17.50 7.92
C VAL A 72 14.69 -18.82 8.18
N PRO A 73 14.32 -19.54 9.26
CA PRO A 73 14.93 -20.85 9.52
C PRO A 73 14.76 -21.79 8.33
N LYS A 74 15.74 -22.66 8.13
CA LYS A 74 15.71 -23.67 7.07
C LYS A 74 14.36 -24.38 7.02
N ASP A 75 13.83 -24.55 5.81
CA ASP A 75 12.55 -25.22 5.53
C ASP A 75 11.32 -24.51 6.13
N LYS A 76 11.46 -23.25 6.54
CA LYS A 76 10.35 -22.39 6.91
C LYS A 76 10.02 -21.41 5.79
N LYS A 77 8.85 -20.81 5.84
CA LYS A 77 8.39 -19.80 4.91
C LYS A 77 7.88 -18.59 5.68
N PRO A 78 7.88 -17.39 5.08
CA PRO A 78 7.35 -16.19 5.75
C PRO A 78 5.83 -16.11 5.78
N ASP A 79 5.14 -17.24 5.67
CA ASP A 79 3.68 -17.34 5.76
C ASP A 79 3.17 -16.76 7.07
N GLY A 80 2.04 -16.06 7.00
CA GLY A 80 1.45 -15.40 8.16
C GLY A 80 2.00 -14.01 8.46
N TYR A 81 3.17 -13.67 7.93
CA TYR A 81 3.80 -12.35 8.09
C TYR A 81 3.77 -11.55 6.79
N PHE A 82 3.97 -12.23 5.65
CA PHE A 82 4.00 -11.60 4.33
C PHE A 82 3.13 -12.37 3.36
N LYS A 83 2.30 -11.66 2.62
CA LYS A 83 1.40 -12.25 1.64
C LYS A 83 2.12 -12.60 0.33
N TYR A 84 3.09 -11.74 -0.06
CA TYR A 84 3.83 -11.91 -1.32
C TYR A 84 5.31 -12.06 -1.04
N TYR A 85 5.90 -13.19 -1.47
CA TYR A 85 7.32 -13.47 -1.28
C TYR A 85 7.83 -14.45 -2.35
N GLU A 86 9.14 -14.45 -2.55
CA GLU A 86 9.84 -15.39 -3.43
C GLU A 86 11.08 -15.94 -2.74
N PHE A 87 11.35 -17.22 -2.94
CA PHE A 87 12.57 -17.85 -2.43
C PHE A 87 13.78 -17.32 -3.21
N GLU A 88 14.80 -16.84 -2.47
CA GLU A 88 16.01 -16.26 -3.07
C GLU A 88 17.26 -17.14 -2.88
N GLY A 89 17.22 -18.10 -2.01
CA GLY A 89 18.33 -19.02 -1.82
C GLY A 89 18.57 -19.42 -0.38
N ARG A 90 19.35 -20.46 -0.22
CA ARG A 90 19.75 -20.99 1.09
C ARG A 90 21.21 -20.64 1.34
N ARG A 91 21.50 -20.09 2.51
CA ARG A 91 22.83 -19.66 2.88
C ARG A 91 23.12 -19.96 4.35
N LYS A 92 24.42 -19.96 4.69
CA LYS A 92 24.86 -20.07 6.07
C LYS A 92 25.08 -18.65 6.63
N LEU A 93 24.40 -18.35 7.72
CA LEU A 93 24.49 -17.05 8.40
C LEU A 93 24.89 -17.31 9.86
N ASN A 94 26.07 -16.82 10.27
CA ASN A 94 26.61 -17.02 11.61
C ASN A 94 26.57 -18.49 12.07
N GLY A 95 26.90 -19.42 11.16
CA GLY A 95 26.92 -20.85 11.47
C GLY A 95 25.56 -21.55 11.36
N VAL A 96 24.48 -20.81 11.06
CA VAL A 96 23.13 -21.36 10.94
C VAL A 96 22.68 -21.32 9.48
N ILE A 97 22.09 -22.41 9.02
CA ILE A 97 21.53 -22.48 7.67
C ILE A 97 20.16 -21.78 7.67
N VAL A 98 20.01 -20.79 6.81
CA VAL A 98 18.78 -20.01 6.66
C VAL A 98 18.33 -19.97 5.20
N ASP A 99 17.04 -19.81 5.01
CA ASP A 99 16.45 -19.57 3.70
C ASP A 99 16.13 -18.09 3.58
N PHE A 100 16.64 -17.45 2.52
CA PHE A 100 16.35 -16.06 2.23
C PHE A 100 15.15 -15.94 1.31
N TYR A 101 14.26 -15.05 1.67
CA TYR A 101 13.09 -14.70 0.88
C TYR A 101 13.07 -13.23 0.56
N LYS A 102 12.74 -12.91 -0.68
CA LYS A 102 12.41 -11.55 -1.09
C LYS A 102 10.92 -11.36 -0.84
N VAL A 103 10.59 -10.42 0.03
CA VAL A 103 9.20 -10.14 0.39
C VAL A 103 8.77 -8.80 -0.17
N TYR A 104 7.49 -8.71 -0.55
CA TYR A 104 6.90 -7.53 -1.16
C TYR A 104 5.93 -6.88 -0.19
N LYS A 105 6.20 -5.63 0.16
CA LYS A 105 5.35 -4.83 1.03
C LYS A 105 4.04 -4.50 0.29
N GLY A 106 2.90 -4.70 0.93
CA GLY A 106 1.60 -4.33 0.36
C GLY A 106 1.45 -2.81 0.25
N SER A 107 0.81 -2.35 -0.81
CA SER A 107 0.70 -0.91 -1.11
C SER A 107 -0.07 -0.12 -0.06
N SER A 108 -0.96 -0.76 0.70
CA SER A 108 -1.70 -0.08 1.77
C SER A 108 -0.80 0.42 2.89
N ASP A 109 0.41 -0.13 3.02
CA ASP A 109 1.39 0.26 4.03
C ASP A 109 2.46 1.22 3.50
N TYR A 110 2.33 1.68 2.25
CA TYR A 110 3.30 2.58 1.64
C TYR A 110 3.19 3.99 2.20
N ASP A 111 4.33 4.66 2.31
CA ASP A 111 4.37 6.10 2.53
C ASP A 111 4.09 6.86 1.21
N THR A 112 4.05 8.19 1.28
CA THR A 112 3.76 9.05 0.12
C THR A 112 4.72 8.82 -1.03
N LYS A 113 6.01 8.71 -0.73
CA LYS A 113 7.05 8.52 -1.75
C LYS A 113 6.94 7.15 -2.42
N GLU A 114 6.76 6.11 -1.61
CA GLU A 114 6.61 4.73 -2.09
C GLU A 114 5.38 4.58 -2.98
N MET A 115 4.26 5.16 -2.57
CA MET A 115 3.03 5.15 -3.36
C MET A 115 3.17 5.96 -4.65
N SER A 116 3.87 7.09 -4.60
CA SER A 116 4.12 7.91 -5.78
C SER A 116 4.89 7.13 -6.85
N ILE A 117 5.91 6.39 -6.45
CA ILE A 117 6.69 5.54 -7.36
C ILE A 117 5.81 4.45 -7.99
N LEU A 118 5.01 3.79 -7.16
CA LEU A 118 4.13 2.72 -7.65
C LEU A 118 3.09 3.26 -8.64
N ILE A 119 2.41 4.36 -8.30
CA ILE A 119 1.40 4.96 -9.18
C ILE A 119 2.02 5.41 -10.50
N ASP A 120 3.19 6.06 -10.47
CA ASP A 120 3.87 6.47 -11.69
C ASP A 120 4.20 5.28 -12.60
N GLY A 121 4.65 4.17 -12.01
CA GLY A 121 4.94 2.95 -12.75
C GLY A 121 3.69 2.35 -13.37
N VAL A 122 2.62 2.20 -12.62
CA VAL A 122 1.35 1.64 -13.11
C VAL A 122 0.75 2.51 -14.20
N VAL A 123 0.77 3.84 -14.03
CA VAL A 123 0.31 4.79 -15.05
C VAL A 123 1.13 4.65 -16.33
N SER A 124 2.45 4.52 -16.21
CA SER A 124 3.33 4.31 -17.37
C SER A 124 2.96 3.04 -18.12
N ASP A 125 2.72 1.94 -17.40
CA ASP A 125 2.31 0.67 -18.01
C ASP A 125 0.94 0.78 -18.69
N CYS A 126 0.00 1.51 -18.10
CA CYS A 126 -1.29 1.81 -18.71
C CYS A 126 -1.12 2.57 -20.03
N LYS A 127 -0.27 3.58 -20.06
CA LYS A 127 0.00 4.37 -21.27
C LYS A 127 0.58 3.51 -22.39
N GLU A 128 1.48 2.60 -22.07
CA GLU A 128 2.03 1.65 -23.06
C GLU A 128 0.95 0.75 -23.66
N LEU A 129 -0.04 0.37 -22.87
CA LEU A 129 -1.18 -0.44 -23.30
C LEU A 129 -2.32 0.39 -23.91
N LYS A 130 -2.14 1.71 -24.04
CA LYS A 130 -3.15 2.66 -24.51
C LYS A 130 -4.42 2.67 -23.66
N ILE A 131 -4.28 2.44 -22.37
CA ILE A 131 -5.35 2.54 -21.39
C ILE A 131 -5.43 3.99 -20.91
N PRO A 132 -6.61 4.64 -20.97
CA PRO A 132 -6.77 6.01 -20.48
C PRO A 132 -6.48 6.10 -18.98
N THR A 133 -5.77 7.16 -18.58
CA THR A 133 -5.47 7.46 -17.17
C THR A 133 -5.93 8.88 -16.86
N LEU A 134 -6.04 9.21 -15.58
CA LEU A 134 -6.29 10.58 -15.16
C LEU A 134 -5.18 11.50 -15.69
N ASP A 135 -5.50 12.79 -15.82
CA ASP A 135 -4.50 13.78 -16.24
C ASP A 135 -3.42 13.96 -15.16
N ASP A 136 -2.29 14.55 -15.53
CA ASP A 136 -1.14 14.70 -14.65
C ASP A 136 -1.46 15.54 -13.40
N ILE A 137 -2.36 16.50 -13.51
CA ILE A 137 -2.79 17.33 -12.38
C ILE A 137 -3.53 16.49 -11.35
N LYS A 138 -4.48 15.67 -11.78
CA LYS A 138 -5.25 14.79 -10.91
C LYS A 138 -4.37 13.71 -10.29
N ILE A 139 -3.44 13.14 -11.04
CA ILE A 139 -2.47 12.18 -10.53
C ILE A 139 -1.60 12.81 -9.46
N SER A 140 -1.11 14.04 -9.68
CA SER A 140 -0.33 14.79 -8.69
C SER A 140 -1.13 15.03 -7.41
N GLN A 141 -2.42 15.34 -7.53
CA GLN A 141 -3.29 15.51 -6.37
C GLN A 141 -3.46 14.22 -5.57
N LEU A 142 -3.64 13.09 -6.24
CA LEU A 142 -3.72 11.78 -5.59
C LEU A 142 -2.43 11.47 -4.83
N LYS A 143 -1.27 11.71 -5.45
CA LYS A 143 0.04 11.46 -4.85
C LYS A 143 0.29 12.33 -3.63
N SER A 144 -0.06 13.61 -3.68
CA SER A 144 0.10 14.54 -2.55
C SER A 144 -0.88 14.28 -1.42
N ASN A 145 -2.01 13.64 -1.72
CA ASN A 145 -3.05 13.30 -0.74
C ASN A 145 -2.89 11.92 -0.13
N TRP A 146 -1.89 11.17 -0.57
CA TRP A 146 -1.53 9.91 0.05
C TRP A 146 -0.87 10.20 1.40
N GLY A 147 -1.34 9.60 2.39
CA GLY A 147 -0.69 9.80 3.63
C GLY A 147 -1.31 9.93 4.82
#